data_fae08bab34d29f976b69735a3a388d25
#
_entry.id   fae08bab34d29f976b69735a3a388d25
#
_cell.length_a   1.000
_cell.length_b   1.000
_cell.length_c   1.000
_cell.angle_alpha   90.00
_cell.angle_beta   90.00
_cell.angle_gamma   90.00
#
_symmetry.space_group_name_H-M   'P 1'
#
loop_
_entity.id
_entity.type
_entity.pdbx_description
1 polymer ?
#
loop_
_entity_poly.entity_id
_entity_poly.type
_entity_poly.pdbx_seq_one_letter_code
_entity_poly.pdbx_strand_id
1 'polypeptide(L)'
;VTIPVTLSYHSSGLKPKERSGVAGTGWTLNLEPSVSRHINGVADDEYREGWFYVADEQVPWQPDKQMEFYEKKVNNGTDMRPDKFIYKLPQGGGSGYFRTRHTPMWTVPRNNDLVKWNYDDTMNITDENGLQYYFGGTCEKTGDNITRWLCSSICSARHPEQQLVNFYYD
;
A
#
# COMPACT_ATOMS: atom_id res chain seq x y z
N VAL A 1 -23.62 3.62 -5.36
CA VAL A 1 -22.40 2.79 -5.29
C VAL A 1 -22.81 1.39 -4.87
N THR A 2 -22.43 0.38 -5.65
CA THR A 2 -22.65 -1.03 -5.29
C THR A 2 -21.31 -1.60 -4.89
N ILE A 3 -21.20 -2.08 -3.65
CA ILE A 3 -20.03 -2.80 -3.17
C ILE A 3 -20.32 -4.29 -3.30
N PRO A 4 -19.63 -5.02 -4.19
CA PRO A 4 -19.81 -6.46 -4.30
C PRO A 4 -19.26 -7.15 -3.06
N VAL A 5 -20.10 -7.91 -2.40
CA VAL A 5 -19.69 -8.79 -1.30
C VAL A 5 -19.45 -10.18 -1.90
N THR A 6 -18.21 -10.62 -1.90
CA THR A 6 -17.86 -11.93 -2.45
C THR A 6 -17.19 -12.81 -1.40
N LEU A 7 -17.55 -14.07 -1.39
CA LEU A 7 -16.90 -15.12 -0.62
C LEU A 7 -16.03 -15.95 -1.56
N SER A 8 -14.74 -16.04 -1.25
CA SER A 8 -13.79 -16.89 -1.97
C SER A 8 -13.39 -18.07 -1.09
N TYR A 9 -13.46 -19.27 -1.65
CA TYR A 9 -13.00 -20.49 -0.97
C TYR A 9 -11.64 -20.91 -1.51
N HIS A 10 -10.68 -21.11 -0.62
CA HIS A 10 -9.36 -21.65 -0.96
C HIS A 10 -9.27 -23.12 -0.59
N SER A 11 -9.21 -23.98 -1.61
CA SER A 11 -9.16 -25.46 -1.44
C SER A 11 -7.78 -25.99 -1.04
N SER A 12 -6.91 -25.16 -0.45
CA SER A 12 -5.55 -25.57 -0.04
C SER A 12 -5.52 -26.55 1.15
N GLY A 13 -6.68 -27.08 1.55
CA GLY A 13 -6.83 -28.01 2.64
C GLY A 13 -6.84 -27.34 4.01
N LEU A 14 -7.35 -28.08 5.00
CA LEU A 14 -7.33 -27.66 6.41
C LEU A 14 -5.89 -27.65 6.92
N LYS A 15 -5.37 -26.49 7.23
CA LYS A 15 -4.10 -26.37 7.95
C LYS A 15 -4.38 -26.43 9.45
N PRO A 16 -3.81 -27.39 10.22
CA PRO A 16 -4.16 -27.62 11.64
C PRO A 16 -3.95 -26.42 12.57
N LYS A 17 -3.18 -25.40 12.12
CA LYS A 17 -2.90 -24.17 12.88
C LYS A 17 -3.62 -22.94 12.34
N GLU A 18 -4.44 -23.08 11.29
CA GLU A 18 -5.16 -21.96 10.71
C GLU A 18 -6.41 -21.66 11.56
N ARG A 19 -6.49 -20.46 12.10
CA ARG A 19 -7.70 -20.00 12.78
C ARG A 19 -8.76 -19.69 11.73
N SER A 20 -9.99 -20.13 11.97
CA SER A 20 -11.09 -19.76 11.09
C SER A 20 -11.33 -18.25 11.16
N GLY A 21 -11.42 -17.61 10.00
CA GLY A 21 -11.87 -16.23 9.90
C GLY A 21 -13.39 -16.11 10.13
N VAL A 22 -13.93 -14.89 10.06
CA VAL A 22 -15.36 -14.58 10.23
C VAL A 22 -16.24 -15.41 9.28
N ALA A 23 -15.75 -15.72 8.09
CA ALA A 23 -16.48 -16.49 7.08
C ALA A 23 -16.32 -18.02 7.21
N GLY A 24 -15.51 -18.51 8.17
CA GLY A 24 -15.20 -19.93 8.35
C GLY A 24 -13.84 -20.34 7.78
N THR A 25 -13.44 -21.60 8.07
CA THR A 25 -12.13 -22.12 7.63
C THR A 25 -12.08 -22.27 6.11
N GLY A 26 -11.05 -21.71 5.49
CA GLY A 26 -10.86 -21.74 4.04
C GLY A 26 -11.72 -20.74 3.25
N TRP A 27 -12.58 -19.99 3.94
CA TRP A 27 -13.37 -18.93 3.32
C TRP A 27 -12.78 -17.55 3.61
N THR A 28 -12.69 -16.73 2.57
CA THR A 28 -12.30 -15.32 2.66
C THR A 28 -13.45 -14.43 2.20
N LEU A 29 -13.86 -13.53 3.07
CA LEU A 29 -14.82 -12.49 2.74
C LEU A 29 -14.04 -11.33 2.07
N ASN A 30 -14.32 -11.08 0.79
CA ASN A 30 -13.73 -9.97 0.04
C ASN A 30 -14.69 -8.78 0.11
N LEU A 31 -14.71 -8.12 1.24
CA LEU A 31 -15.56 -6.95 1.49
C LEU A 31 -14.74 -5.67 1.70
N GLU A 32 -13.53 -5.82 2.21
CA GLU A 32 -12.76 -4.71 2.73
C GLU A 32 -11.73 -4.19 1.73
N PRO A 33 -11.92 -2.96 1.20
CA PRO A 33 -10.83 -2.30 0.51
C PRO A 33 -9.64 -2.14 1.46
N SER A 34 -8.45 -2.44 0.99
CA SER A 34 -7.25 -2.33 1.81
C SER A 34 -6.02 -2.03 0.97
N VAL A 35 -5.02 -1.42 1.59
CA VAL A 35 -3.68 -1.29 1.04
C VAL A 35 -2.74 -2.09 1.91
N SER A 36 -1.95 -2.97 1.32
CA SER A 36 -0.93 -3.77 2.01
C SER A 36 0.45 -3.36 1.51
N ARG A 37 1.41 -3.27 2.43
CA ARG A 37 2.81 -2.97 2.16
C ARG A 37 3.65 -4.21 2.39
N HIS A 38 4.44 -4.55 1.41
CA HIS A 38 5.50 -5.55 1.53
C HIS A 38 6.83 -4.83 1.62
N ILE A 39 7.42 -4.85 2.82
CA ILE A 39 8.70 -4.20 3.10
C ILE A 39 9.81 -5.04 2.49
N ASN A 40 10.62 -4.43 1.64
CA ASN A 40 11.77 -5.03 0.97
C ASN A 40 13.07 -4.56 1.65
N GLY A 41 13.46 -5.19 2.74
CA GLY A 41 14.64 -4.78 3.50
C GLY A 41 14.30 -3.81 4.61
N VAL A 42 14.61 -2.53 4.44
CA VAL A 42 14.25 -1.46 5.38
C VAL A 42 13.02 -0.74 4.86
N ALA A 43 12.13 -0.31 5.75
CA ALA A 43 10.94 0.44 5.35
C ALA A 43 11.30 1.73 4.59
N ASP A 44 10.59 2.04 3.50
CA ASP A 44 10.88 3.18 2.62
C ASP A 44 10.99 4.52 3.36
N ASP A 45 10.22 4.68 4.45
CA ASP A 45 10.13 5.88 5.29
C ASP A 45 11.06 5.84 6.52
N GLU A 46 11.87 4.78 6.68
CA GLU A 46 12.85 4.72 7.76
C GLU A 46 13.92 5.80 7.61
N TYR A 47 14.15 6.56 8.70
CA TYR A 47 15.01 7.74 8.66
C TYR A 47 16.45 7.41 8.24
N ARG A 48 16.92 8.03 7.17
CA ARG A 48 18.25 7.89 6.55
C ARG A 48 18.57 6.54 5.89
N GLU A 49 17.79 5.49 6.13
CA GLU A 49 18.06 4.14 5.65
C GLU A 49 17.09 3.72 4.55
N GLY A 50 15.86 4.23 4.57
CA GLY A 50 14.82 3.86 3.65
C GLY A 50 14.96 4.49 2.26
N TRP A 51 14.26 3.87 1.30
CA TRP A 51 14.26 4.25 -0.11
C TRP A 51 13.97 5.74 -0.37
N PHE A 52 13.08 6.38 0.39
CA PHE A 52 12.73 7.79 0.16
C PHE A 52 13.91 8.75 0.34
N TYR A 53 14.89 8.38 1.15
CA TYR A 53 16.10 9.18 1.35
C TYR A 53 17.14 8.97 0.25
N VAL A 54 17.02 7.88 -0.53
CA VAL A 54 17.91 7.55 -1.65
C VAL A 54 17.34 8.07 -2.96
N ALA A 55 16.03 7.96 -3.14
CA ALA A 55 15.36 8.26 -4.42
C ALA A 55 15.54 9.70 -4.89
N ASP A 56 15.72 10.63 -3.96
CA ASP A 56 15.92 12.06 -4.25
C ASP A 56 17.40 12.45 -4.37
N GLU A 57 18.33 11.55 -4.06
CA GLU A 57 19.75 11.82 -4.26
C GLU A 57 20.11 11.73 -5.74
N GLN A 58 20.90 12.71 -6.21
CA GLN A 58 21.39 12.70 -7.58
C GLN A 58 22.52 11.67 -7.71
N VAL A 59 22.25 10.60 -8.45
CA VAL A 59 23.29 9.64 -8.85
C VAL A 59 24.28 10.34 -9.78
N PRO A 60 25.58 10.31 -9.50
CA PRO A 60 26.58 10.89 -10.39
C PRO A 60 26.49 10.30 -11.79
N TRP A 61 26.66 11.10 -12.82
CA TRP A 61 26.61 10.62 -14.21
C TRP A 61 27.90 9.91 -14.66
N GLN A 62 29.04 10.13 -13.93
CA GLN A 62 30.31 9.47 -14.22
C GLN A 62 30.29 8.03 -13.68
N PRO A 63 30.60 7.00 -14.50
CA PRO A 63 30.52 5.60 -14.11
C PRO A 63 31.35 5.21 -12.87
N ASP A 64 32.57 5.77 -12.74
CA ASP A 64 33.44 5.58 -11.59
C ASP A 64 32.84 6.12 -10.30
N LYS A 65 32.23 7.30 -10.34
CA LYS A 65 31.54 7.91 -9.21
C LYS A 65 30.19 7.26 -8.90
N GLN A 66 29.56 6.62 -9.89
CA GLN A 66 28.36 5.82 -9.64
C GLN A 66 28.69 4.62 -8.77
N MET A 67 29.78 3.90 -9.06
CA MET A 67 30.19 2.76 -8.26
C MET A 67 30.48 3.18 -6.82
N GLU A 68 31.27 4.24 -6.63
CA GLU A 68 31.57 4.79 -5.30
C GLU A 68 30.28 5.20 -4.55
N PHE A 69 29.33 5.82 -5.26
CA PHE A 69 28.05 6.20 -4.69
C PHE A 69 27.27 4.98 -4.17
N TYR A 70 27.16 3.93 -5.00
CA TYR A 70 26.43 2.71 -4.62
C TYR A 70 27.15 1.95 -3.51
N GLU A 71 28.48 1.81 -3.56
CA GLU A 71 29.28 1.17 -2.50
C GLU A 71 29.08 1.88 -1.16
N LYS A 72 29.10 3.22 -1.15
CA LYS A 72 28.85 4.00 0.05
C LYS A 72 27.44 3.76 0.61
N LYS A 73 26.42 3.65 -0.24
CA LYS A 73 25.05 3.37 0.17
C LYS A 73 24.93 1.98 0.79
N VAL A 74 25.47 0.96 0.14
CA VAL A 74 25.48 -0.42 0.64
C VAL A 74 26.23 -0.52 1.97
N ASN A 75 27.40 0.12 2.09
CA ASN A 75 28.20 0.10 3.31
C ASN A 75 27.53 0.83 4.48
N ASN A 76 26.68 1.81 4.20
CA ASN A 76 25.88 2.52 5.21
C ASN A 76 24.56 1.80 5.56
N GLY A 77 24.28 0.61 4.98
CA GLY A 77 23.06 -0.14 5.23
C GLY A 77 21.80 0.48 4.58
N THR A 78 21.98 1.43 3.67
CA THR A 78 20.83 2.13 3.02
C THR A 78 20.11 1.18 2.06
N ASP A 79 18.80 1.08 2.20
CA ASP A 79 17.99 0.29 1.28
C ASP A 79 17.81 1.01 -0.06
N MET A 80 18.09 0.28 -1.14
CA MET A 80 17.98 0.76 -2.51
C MET A 80 16.80 0.15 -3.27
N ARG A 81 15.93 -0.56 -2.57
CA ARG A 81 14.75 -1.21 -3.16
C ARG A 81 13.47 -0.64 -2.56
N PRO A 82 12.57 -0.10 -3.39
CA PRO A 82 11.30 0.38 -2.88
C PRO A 82 10.43 -0.76 -2.35
N ASP A 83 9.62 -0.44 -1.37
CA ASP A 83 8.59 -1.32 -0.86
C ASP A 83 7.48 -1.50 -1.90
N LYS A 84 6.94 -2.71 -1.94
CA LYS A 84 5.81 -3.01 -2.82
C LYS A 84 4.49 -2.77 -2.09
N PHE A 85 3.64 -1.95 -2.68
CA PHE A 85 2.28 -1.72 -2.22
C PHE A 85 1.29 -2.46 -3.11
N ILE A 86 0.31 -3.11 -2.48
CA ILE A 86 -0.78 -3.82 -3.16
C ILE A 86 -2.08 -3.29 -2.58
N TYR A 87 -2.96 -2.79 -3.44
CA TYR A 87 -4.26 -2.31 -3.00
C TYR A 87 -5.38 -3.12 -3.63
N LYS A 88 -6.44 -3.30 -2.86
CA LYS A 88 -7.68 -3.96 -3.26
C LYS A 88 -8.82 -2.98 -3.13
N LEU A 89 -9.60 -2.85 -4.17
CA LEU A 89 -10.83 -2.06 -4.21
C LEU A 89 -12.01 -2.98 -4.55
N PRO A 90 -13.26 -2.59 -4.27
CA PRO A 90 -14.43 -3.41 -4.57
C PRO A 90 -14.57 -3.79 -6.04
N GLN A 91 -14.08 -2.95 -6.94
CA GLN A 91 -14.18 -3.14 -8.39
C GLN A 91 -12.82 -3.33 -9.08
N GLY A 92 -11.78 -3.66 -8.32
CA GLY A 92 -10.46 -3.84 -8.89
C GLY A 92 -9.35 -3.73 -7.86
N GLY A 93 -8.22 -3.22 -8.31
CA GLY A 93 -7.04 -3.04 -7.49
C GLY A 93 -5.79 -3.01 -8.33
N GLY A 94 -4.65 -2.93 -7.65
CA GLY A 94 -3.37 -2.87 -8.34
C GLY A 94 -2.21 -3.02 -7.39
N SER A 95 -1.02 -2.84 -7.92
CA SER A 95 0.19 -2.80 -7.13
C SER A 95 1.16 -1.77 -7.70
N GLY A 96 2.14 -1.38 -6.89
CA GLY A 96 3.14 -0.42 -7.32
C GLY A 96 4.10 -0.06 -6.19
N TYR A 97 4.81 1.03 -6.39
CA TYR A 97 5.75 1.59 -5.43
C TYR A 97 5.74 3.12 -5.48
N PHE A 98 6.11 3.73 -4.39
CA PHE A 98 6.31 5.16 -4.31
C PHE A 98 7.77 5.51 -4.63
N ARG A 99 7.99 6.57 -5.43
CA ARG A 99 9.32 7.12 -5.57
C ARG A 99 9.68 7.96 -4.35
N THR A 100 8.73 8.79 -3.93
CA THR A 100 8.78 9.57 -2.70
C THR A 100 7.40 9.60 -2.09
N ARG A 101 7.30 9.94 -0.81
CA ARG A 101 6.02 10.05 -0.11
C ARG A 101 5.08 11.12 -0.70
N HIS A 102 5.63 12.09 -1.44
CA HIS A 102 4.88 13.24 -1.97
C HIS A 102 4.39 13.03 -3.41
N THR A 103 4.83 11.97 -4.06
CA THR A 103 4.42 11.66 -5.42
C THR A 103 3.37 10.57 -5.44
N PRO A 104 2.45 10.57 -6.41
CA PRO A 104 1.55 9.45 -6.60
C PRO A 104 2.32 8.14 -6.83
N MET A 105 1.73 7.04 -6.38
CA MET A 105 2.29 5.71 -6.59
C MET A 105 2.43 5.40 -8.08
N TRP A 106 3.55 4.80 -8.45
CA TRP A 106 3.74 4.22 -9.77
C TRP A 106 3.12 2.82 -9.79
N THR A 107 1.98 2.68 -10.44
CA THR A 107 1.28 1.41 -10.56
C THR A 107 1.94 0.49 -11.58
N VAL A 108 2.04 -0.81 -11.23
CA VAL A 108 2.59 -1.85 -12.11
C VAL A 108 1.71 -3.10 -12.05
N PRO A 109 1.05 -3.50 -13.15
CA PRO A 109 0.97 -2.77 -14.42
C PRO A 109 0.32 -1.40 -14.26
N ARG A 110 0.62 -0.47 -15.18
CA ARG A 110 0.05 0.88 -15.13
C ARG A 110 -1.46 0.84 -15.30
N ASN A 111 -2.15 1.56 -14.43
CA ASN A 111 -3.60 1.79 -14.48
C ASN A 111 -3.91 3.27 -14.26
N ASN A 112 -5.19 3.64 -14.22
CA ASN A 112 -5.65 5.01 -14.06
C ASN A 112 -5.96 5.39 -12.61
N ASP A 113 -5.69 4.50 -11.64
CA ASP A 113 -5.91 4.79 -10.24
C ASP A 113 -4.86 5.79 -9.72
N LEU A 114 -5.31 6.77 -8.97
CA LEU A 114 -4.44 7.74 -8.32
C LEU A 114 -4.29 7.37 -6.85
N VAL A 115 -3.16 6.77 -6.50
CA VAL A 115 -2.83 6.37 -5.13
C VAL A 115 -1.87 7.38 -4.52
N LYS A 116 -2.23 7.94 -3.37
CA LYS A 116 -1.43 8.92 -2.62
C LYS A 116 -1.21 8.47 -1.19
N TRP A 117 0.02 8.63 -0.71
CA TRP A 117 0.38 8.47 0.69
C TRP A 117 0.56 9.85 1.32
N ASN A 118 -0.21 10.14 2.36
CA ASN A 118 -0.24 11.44 3.02
C ASN A 118 0.80 11.52 4.16
N TYR A 119 1.07 12.73 4.65
CA TYR A 119 2.03 12.99 5.73
C TYR A 119 1.62 12.38 7.08
N ASP A 120 0.33 12.21 7.30
CA ASP A 120 -0.28 11.67 8.53
C ASP A 120 -0.42 10.14 8.51
N ASP A 121 0.34 9.47 7.64
CA ASP A 121 0.31 8.02 7.42
C ASP A 121 -1.02 7.47 6.88
N THR A 122 -1.92 8.32 6.45
CA THR A 122 -3.13 7.92 5.73
C THR A 122 -2.86 7.74 4.24
N MET A 123 -3.72 7.00 3.56
CA MET A 123 -3.70 6.87 2.10
C MET A 123 -5.03 7.22 1.48
N ASN A 124 -4.98 7.79 0.29
CA ASN A 124 -6.14 8.05 -0.53
C ASN A 124 -5.97 7.38 -1.89
N ILE A 125 -7.02 6.70 -2.35
CA ILE A 125 -7.07 6.13 -3.69
C ILE A 125 -8.27 6.71 -4.41
N THR A 126 -8.03 7.29 -5.58
CA THR A 126 -9.12 7.67 -6.49
C THR A 126 -9.09 6.73 -7.68
N ASP A 127 -10.17 5.97 -7.89
CA ASP A 127 -10.29 5.05 -9.00
C ASP A 127 -10.69 5.74 -10.31
N GLU A 128 -10.63 5.02 -11.41
CA GLU A 128 -11.00 5.53 -12.75
C GLU A 128 -12.46 5.94 -12.87
N ASN A 129 -13.33 5.48 -11.96
CA ASN A 129 -14.76 5.84 -11.91
C ASN A 129 -15.02 7.12 -11.09
N GLY A 130 -13.99 7.70 -10.49
CA GLY A 130 -14.08 8.89 -9.67
C GLY A 130 -14.62 8.61 -8.26
N LEU A 131 -14.46 7.40 -7.75
CA LEU A 131 -14.64 7.09 -6.34
C LEU A 131 -13.34 7.31 -5.60
N GLN A 132 -13.42 7.90 -4.43
CA GLN A 132 -12.30 8.16 -3.56
C GLN A 132 -12.43 7.33 -2.29
N TYR A 133 -11.37 6.58 -2.01
CA TYR A 133 -11.24 5.67 -0.87
C TYR A 133 -10.25 6.26 0.11
N TYR A 134 -10.62 6.34 1.39
CA TYR A 134 -9.76 6.81 2.48
C TYR A 134 -9.32 5.64 3.33
N PHE A 135 -8.01 5.58 3.62
CA PHE A 135 -7.38 4.52 4.41
C PHE A 135 -6.54 5.14 5.52
N GLY A 136 -6.57 4.57 6.72
CA GLY A 136 -5.67 5.01 7.77
C GLY A 136 -6.27 5.21 9.15
N GLY A 137 -7.59 5.11 9.32
CA GLY A 137 -8.21 5.11 10.65
C GLY A 137 -7.83 3.85 11.45
N THR A 138 -7.79 2.70 10.78
CA THR A 138 -7.37 1.41 11.33
C THR A 138 -6.22 0.86 10.47
N CYS A 139 -5.12 0.48 11.12
CA CYS A 139 -3.92 -0.02 10.47
C CYS A 139 -3.37 -1.25 11.20
N GLU A 140 -2.81 -2.18 10.43
CA GLU A 140 -2.01 -3.28 10.99
C GLU A 140 -0.53 -2.90 10.92
N LYS A 141 0.24 -3.25 11.95
CA LYS A 141 1.67 -2.93 12.06
C LYS A 141 2.50 -4.19 12.28
N THR A 142 3.73 -4.14 11.81
CA THR A 142 4.79 -5.07 12.18
C THR A 142 5.94 -4.26 12.77
N GLY A 143 6.16 -4.39 14.09
CA GLY A 143 6.98 -3.44 14.84
C GLY A 143 6.36 -2.04 14.78
N ASP A 144 7.17 -1.05 14.44
CA ASP A 144 6.71 0.35 14.30
C ASP A 144 6.17 0.67 12.90
N ASN A 145 6.36 -0.22 11.93
CA ASN A 145 5.99 0.00 10.54
C ASN A 145 4.55 -0.43 10.24
N ILE A 146 3.79 0.45 9.59
CA ILE A 146 2.47 0.10 9.07
C ILE A 146 2.65 -0.82 7.86
N THR A 147 2.00 -1.98 7.91
CA THR A 147 2.02 -2.98 6.85
C THR A 147 0.68 -3.12 6.13
N ARG A 148 -0.40 -2.62 6.74
CA ARG A 148 -1.73 -2.62 6.11
C ARG A 148 -2.58 -1.46 6.60
N TRP A 149 -3.26 -0.82 5.66
CA TRP A 149 -4.25 0.22 5.90
C TRP A 149 -5.63 -0.32 5.51
N LEU A 150 -6.60 -0.19 6.40
CA LEU A 150 -7.99 -0.54 6.13
C LEU A 150 -8.76 0.69 5.68
N CYS A 151 -9.74 0.48 4.81
CA CYS A 151 -10.55 1.57 4.29
C CYS A 151 -11.51 2.08 5.37
N SER A 152 -11.48 3.37 5.64
CA SER A 152 -12.39 4.02 6.60
C SER A 152 -13.66 4.53 5.93
N SER A 153 -13.56 5.07 4.72
CA SER A 153 -14.72 5.59 4.01
C SER A 153 -14.53 5.63 2.49
N ILE A 154 -15.64 5.67 1.79
CA ILE A 154 -15.71 5.88 0.34
C ILE A 154 -16.59 7.08 0.08
N CYS A 155 -16.13 7.99 -0.76
CA CYS A 155 -16.89 9.14 -1.23
C CYS A 155 -16.77 9.33 -2.76
N SER A 156 -17.50 10.27 -3.30
CA SER A 156 -17.28 10.72 -4.68
C SER A 156 -16.11 11.71 -4.70
N ALA A 157 -15.19 11.59 -5.65
CA ALA A 157 -14.10 12.55 -5.81
C ALA A 157 -14.59 13.97 -6.14
N ARG A 158 -15.81 14.10 -6.68
CA ARG A 158 -16.48 15.39 -6.96
C ARG A 158 -17.11 16.03 -5.72
N HIS A 159 -17.52 15.19 -4.75
CA HIS A 159 -18.19 15.57 -3.51
C HIS A 159 -17.56 14.82 -2.33
N PRO A 160 -16.30 15.14 -1.97
CA PRO A 160 -15.57 14.43 -0.94
C PRO A 160 -16.18 14.61 0.47
N GLU A 161 -16.97 15.65 0.67
CA GLU A 161 -17.73 15.90 1.90
C GLU A 161 -18.91 14.92 2.10
N GLN A 162 -19.36 14.29 1.02
CA GLN A 162 -20.46 13.32 1.06
C GLN A 162 -19.92 11.90 1.12
N GLN A 163 -19.87 11.35 2.32
CA GLN A 163 -19.52 9.95 2.52
C GLN A 163 -20.65 9.04 2.02
N LEU A 164 -20.29 8.14 1.10
CA LEU A 164 -21.22 7.17 0.52
C LEU A 164 -21.25 5.88 1.33
N VAL A 165 -20.11 5.50 1.90
CA VAL A 165 -19.93 4.29 2.73
C VAL A 165 -18.94 4.60 3.84
N ASN A 166 -19.21 4.10 5.03
CA ASN A 166 -18.27 4.10 6.18
C ASN A 166 -18.03 2.67 6.64
N PHE A 167 -16.78 2.36 6.95
CA PHE A 167 -16.37 1.10 7.53
C PHE A 167 -16.02 1.32 9.00
N TYR A 168 -16.48 0.39 9.83
CA TYR A 168 -16.21 0.36 11.26
C TYR A 168 -15.54 -0.96 11.57
N TYR A 169 -14.46 -0.93 12.34
CA TYR A 169 -13.66 -2.08 12.72
C TYR A 169 -13.68 -2.20 14.25
N ASP A 170 -13.95 -3.40 14.74
CA ASP A 170 -13.95 -3.74 16.17
C ASP A 170 -12.58 -4.21 16.63
#